data_e894dcabe36bdb53c6632dbeed887a5d
#
_entry.id   e894dcabe36bdb53c6632dbeed887a5d
#
_cell.length_a   1.000
_cell.length_b   1.000
_cell.length_c   1.000
_cell.angle_alpha   90.00
_cell.angle_beta   90.00
_cell.angle_gamma   90.00
#
_symmetry.space_group_name_H-M   'P 1'
#
loop_
_entity.id
_entity.type
_entity.pdbx_description
1 polymer ?
#
loop_
_entity_poly.entity_id
_entity_poly.type
_entity_poly.pdbx_seq_one_letter_code
_entity_poly.pdbx_strand_id
1 'polypeptide(L)'
;MLDALPAALRPHDAAAGLAIQAELPAVADDRAIGWKIAATSSAGQAHIGVGGPLPGRILAGFVHAPGATVPLAGNRMRVVEPEIAFRFAVDLPPQAAPRGVGEVLAAVASVHPAFEVPD
;
A
#
# COMPACT_ATOMS: atom_id res chain seq x y z
N MET A 1 19.73 11.86 2.04
CA MET A 1 18.38 11.62 1.45
C MET A 1 18.46 12.04 -0.01
N LEU A 2 17.95 11.23 -0.94
CA LEU A 2 17.94 11.57 -2.36
C LEU A 2 16.69 12.42 -2.65
N ASP A 3 16.84 13.50 -3.42
CA ASP A 3 15.69 14.31 -3.85
C ASP A 3 14.91 13.68 -5.00
N ALA A 4 15.56 12.80 -5.77
CA ALA A 4 14.93 11.99 -6.82
C ALA A 4 15.79 10.75 -7.09
N LEU A 5 15.13 9.69 -7.59
CA LEU A 5 15.87 8.53 -8.08
C LEU A 5 16.67 8.91 -9.35
N PRO A 6 17.96 8.52 -9.45
CA PRO A 6 18.72 8.61 -10.69
C PRO A 6 17.97 7.93 -11.84
N ALA A 7 18.04 8.49 -13.04
CA ALA A 7 17.27 7.98 -14.19
C ALA A 7 17.54 6.49 -14.47
N ALA A 8 18.77 6.03 -14.28
CA ALA A 8 19.14 4.62 -14.47
C ALA A 8 18.52 3.64 -13.44
N LEU A 9 18.01 4.16 -12.32
CA LEU A 9 17.38 3.35 -11.25
C LEU A 9 15.86 3.48 -11.24
N ARG A 10 15.28 4.26 -12.14
CA ARG A 10 13.82 4.41 -12.23
C ARG A 10 13.20 3.18 -12.88
N PRO A 11 12.14 2.61 -12.29
CA PRO A 11 11.40 1.55 -12.97
C PRO A 11 10.83 2.08 -14.29
N HIS A 12 10.91 1.29 -15.33
CA HIS A 12 10.45 1.68 -16.67
C HIS A 12 8.96 1.43 -16.88
N ASP A 13 8.34 0.59 -16.04
CA ASP A 13 6.91 0.31 -16.02
C ASP A 13 6.43 -0.12 -14.62
N ALA A 14 5.12 -0.34 -14.48
CA ALA A 14 4.52 -0.76 -13.23
C ALA A 14 5.01 -2.15 -12.76
N ALA A 15 5.28 -3.07 -13.69
CA ALA A 15 5.77 -4.41 -13.35
C ALA A 15 7.17 -4.34 -12.73
N ALA A 16 8.06 -3.53 -13.28
CA ALA A 16 9.39 -3.27 -12.72
C ALA A 16 9.28 -2.62 -11.33
N GLY A 17 8.34 -1.66 -11.15
CA GLY A 17 8.06 -1.05 -9.85
C GLY A 17 7.58 -2.06 -8.80
N LEU A 18 6.68 -2.95 -9.17
CA LEU A 18 6.18 -4.01 -8.29
C LEU A 18 7.26 -5.03 -7.94
N ALA A 19 8.16 -5.36 -8.88
CA ALA A 19 9.29 -6.24 -8.61
C ALA A 19 10.25 -5.61 -7.57
N ILE A 20 10.53 -4.31 -7.66
CA ILE A 20 11.32 -3.59 -6.66
C ILE A 20 10.61 -3.61 -5.29
N GLN A 21 9.30 -3.37 -5.25
CA GLN A 21 8.53 -3.43 -4.00
C GLN A 21 8.54 -4.81 -3.35
N ALA A 22 8.64 -5.89 -4.13
CA ALA A 22 8.70 -7.25 -3.60
C ALA A 22 9.94 -7.50 -2.73
N GLU A 23 11.02 -6.74 -2.97
CA GLU A 23 12.26 -6.83 -2.21
C GLU A 23 12.23 -6.02 -0.89
N LEU A 24 11.27 -5.11 -0.71
CA LEU A 24 11.21 -4.24 0.47
C LEU A 24 11.22 -4.97 1.81
N PRO A 25 10.50 -6.10 2.00
CA PRO A 25 10.55 -6.82 3.27
C PRO A 25 11.95 -7.31 3.63
N ALA A 26 12.70 -7.80 2.64
CA ALA A 26 14.07 -8.28 2.85
C ALA A 26 15.05 -7.12 3.12
N VAL A 27 14.91 -6.01 2.38
CA VAL A 27 15.76 -4.83 2.55
C VAL A 27 15.52 -4.15 3.89
N ALA A 28 14.27 -4.11 4.35
CA ALA A 28 13.87 -3.50 5.62
C ALA A 28 14.06 -4.43 6.83
N ASP A 29 14.41 -5.70 6.62
CA ASP A 29 14.41 -6.75 7.65
C ASP A 29 13.09 -6.77 8.43
N ASP A 30 11.98 -6.63 7.69
CA ASP A 30 10.63 -6.56 8.26
C ASP A 30 9.64 -7.36 7.39
N ARG A 31 8.62 -7.94 8.02
CA ARG A 31 7.66 -8.77 7.30
C ARG A 31 6.53 -7.93 6.68
N ALA A 32 6.14 -8.28 5.47
CA ALA A 32 4.91 -7.78 4.88
C ALA A 32 3.69 -8.41 5.57
N ILE A 33 2.73 -7.58 5.97
CA ILE A 33 1.52 -8.01 6.68
C ILE A 33 0.23 -7.66 5.95
N GLY A 34 0.32 -6.92 4.86
CA GLY A 34 -0.85 -6.49 4.10
C GLY A 34 -0.49 -5.70 2.85
N TRP A 35 -1.53 -5.08 2.31
CA TRP A 35 -1.46 -4.27 1.12
C TRP A 35 -2.17 -2.94 1.32
N LYS A 36 -1.56 -1.87 0.85
CA LYS A 36 -2.22 -0.61 0.60
C LYS A 36 -2.59 -0.54 -0.88
N ILE A 37 -3.75 0.00 -1.20
CA ILE A 37 -4.20 0.19 -2.58
C ILE A 37 -4.39 1.68 -2.84
N ALA A 38 -3.48 2.29 -3.57
CA ALA A 38 -3.57 3.67 -3.99
C ALA A 38 -4.39 3.83 -5.27
N ALA A 39 -4.90 5.03 -5.52
CA ALA A 39 -5.60 5.42 -6.75
C ALA A 39 -6.79 4.52 -7.10
N THR A 40 -7.65 4.25 -6.11
CA THR A 40 -8.86 3.42 -6.30
C THR A 40 -9.95 4.11 -7.12
N SER A 41 -9.88 5.43 -7.32
CA SER A 41 -10.81 6.21 -8.13
C SER A 41 -10.17 6.68 -9.45
N SER A 42 -11.00 6.93 -10.45
CA SER A 42 -10.54 7.51 -11.74
C SER A 42 -9.87 8.89 -11.55
N ALA A 43 -10.36 9.70 -10.62
CA ALA A 43 -9.76 10.98 -10.29
C ALA A 43 -8.36 10.82 -9.68
N GLY A 44 -8.19 9.88 -8.73
CA GLY A 44 -6.89 9.55 -8.16
C GLY A 44 -5.91 9.02 -9.19
N GLN A 45 -6.36 8.14 -10.10
CA GLN A 45 -5.55 7.63 -11.20
C GLN A 45 -5.07 8.74 -12.13
N ALA A 46 -5.97 9.65 -12.52
CA ALA A 46 -5.62 10.81 -13.35
C ALA A 46 -4.63 11.74 -12.64
N HIS A 47 -4.80 11.95 -11.33
CA HIS A 47 -3.95 12.82 -10.52
C HIS A 47 -2.49 12.34 -10.49
N ILE A 48 -2.27 11.03 -10.33
CA ILE A 48 -0.92 10.46 -10.27
C ILE A 48 -0.43 9.88 -11.61
N GLY A 49 -1.23 9.98 -12.67
CA GLY A 49 -0.83 9.58 -14.03
C GLY A 49 -0.75 8.06 -14.26
N VAL A 50 -1.65 7.29 -13.63
CA VAL A 50 -1.67 5.82 -13.76
C VAL A 50 -2.97 5.32 -14.40
N GLY A 51 -2.93 4.13 -14.99
CA GLY A 51 -4.08 3.52 -15.67
C GLY A 51 -4.92 2.58 -14.81
N GLY A 52 -4.64 2.49 -13.50
CA GLY A 52 -5.36 1.62 -12.58
C GLY A 52 -4.86 1.77 -11.14
N PRO A 53 -5.49 1.08 -10.17
CA PRO A 53 -5.04 1.06 -8.79
C PRO A 53 -3.62 0.51 -8.65
N LEU A 54 -2.85 1.06 -7.71
CA LEU A 54 -1.49 0.62 -7.43
C LEU A 54 -1.43 -0.06 -6.05
N PRO A 55 -1.06 -1.34 -5.98
CA PRO A 55 -0.82 -2.00 -4.70
C PRO A 55 0.56 -1.66 -4.14
N GLY A 56 0.65 -1.47 -2.83
CA GLY A 56 1.88 -1.32 -2.08
C GLY A 56 1.92 -2.29 -0.90
N ARG A 57 3.12 -2.76 -0.51
CA ARG A 57 3.29 -3.62 0.67
C ARG A 57 3.20 -2.80 1.95
N ILE A 58 2.45 -3.32 2.93
CA ILE A 58 2.47 -2.81 4.30
C ILE A 58 3.41 -3.69 5.12
N LEU A 59 4.45 -3.09 5.69
CA LEU A 59 5.37 -3.78 6.58
C LEU A 59 4.90 -3.64 8.04
N ALA A 60 5.20 -4.63 8.87
CA ALA A 60 4.72 -4.70 10.25
C ALA A 60 5.17 -3.49 11.10
N GLY A 61 6.41 -3.04 10.93
CA GLY A 61 6.98 -1.91 11.65
C GLY A 61 6.33 -0.56 11.36
N PHE A 62 5.56 -0.46 10.26
CA PHE A 62 4.83 0.76 9.89
C PHE A 62 3.36 0.77 10.34
N VAL A 63 2.91 -0.28 11.02
CA VAL A 63 1.53 -0.34 11.53
C VAL A 63 1.51 -0.03 13.02
N HIS A 64 0.80 1.01 13.38
CA HIS A 64 0.67 1.49 14.75
C HIS A 64 -0.70 1.16 15.34
N ALA A 65 -0.73 0.90 16.64
CA ALA A 65 -1.97 0.68 17.37
C ALA A 65 -2.81 1.97 17.48
N PRO A 66 -4.13 1.88 17.65
CA PRO A 66 -4.96 3.04 17.96
C PRO A 66 -4.43 3.81 19.18
N GLY A 67 -4.37 5.14 19.06
CA GLY A 67 -3.84 6.02 20.10
C GLY A 67 -2.31 6.16 20.13
N ALA A 68 -1.59 5.49 19.24
CA ALA A 68 -0.14 5.68 19.12
C ALA A 68 0.20 7.08 18.61
N THR A 69 1.35 7.58 19.01
CA THR A 69 1.91 8.81 18.46
C THR A 69 2.83 8.47 17.28
N VAL A 70 2.52 8.99 16.11
CA VAL A 70 3.35 8.86 14.92
C VAL A 70 4.22 10.10 14.78
N PRO A 71 5.56 9.99 14.87
CA PRO A 71 6.44 11.14 14.72
C PRO A 71 6.46 11.61 13.25
N LEU A 72 6.28 12.91 13.03
CA LEU A 72 6.39 13.53 11.69
C LEU A 72 7.77 14.16 11.45
N ALA A 73 8.74 13.89 12.32
CA ALA A 73 10.11 14.37 12.12
C ALA A 73 10.71 13.69 10.88
N GLY A 74 11.07 14.49 9.88
CA GLY A 74 11.57 13.99 8.60
C GLY A 74 10.49 13.69 7.56
N ASN A 75 9.22 13.58 7.94
CA ASN A 75 8.14 13.43 6.97
C ASN A 75 7.99 14.70 6.13
N ARG A 76 8.10 14.57 4.81
CA ARG A 76 8.11 15.68 3.85
C ARG A 76 6.71 16.07 3.41
N MET A 77 5.83 15.09 3.23
CA MET A 77 4.46 15.32 2.76
C MET A 77 3.59 15.97 3.83
N ARG A 78 3.73 15.57 5.10
CA ARG A 78 2.93 16.06 6.25
C ARG A 78 1.43 15.99 5.98
N VAL A 79 1.01 14.91 5.35
CA VAL A 79 -0.37 14.60 5.00
C VAL A 79 -0.86 13.47 5.88
N VAL A 80 -2.15 13.48 6.18
CA VAL A 80 -2.87 12.38 6.82
C VAL A 80 -4.06 12.04 5.93
N GLU A 81 -4.16 10.79 5.51
CA GLU A 81 -5.24 10.30 4.65
C GLU A 81 -6.16 9.39 5.47
N PRO A 82 -7.49 9.67 5.51
CA PRO A 82 -8.45 8.75 6.08
C PRO A 82 -8.66 7.56 5.15
N GLU A 83 -8.60 6.35 5.72
CA GLU A 83 -8.66 5.09 4.98
C GLU A 83 -9.66 4.10 5.59
N ILE A 84 -10.05 3.12 4.80
CA ILE A 84 -10.79 1.95 5.27
C ILE A 84 -9.90 0.73 5.16
N ALA A 85 -9.56 0.14 6.31
CA ALA A 85 -8.78 -1.09 6.38
C ALA A 85 -9.66 -2.32 6.52
N PHE A 86 -9.41 -3.34 5.71
CA PHE A 86 -10.06 -4.65 5.77
C PHE A 86 -9.08 -5.65 6.38
N ARG A 87 -9.49 -6.30 7.46
CA ARG A 87 -8.75 -7.43 8.01
C ARG A 87 -9.36 -8.72 7.47
N PHE A 88 -8.53 -9.55 6.84
CA PHE A 88 -8.96 -10.83 6.30
C PHE A 88 -8.87 -11.94 7.35
N ALA A 89 -9.86 -12.85 7.35
CA ALA A 89 -9.87 -14.08 8.15
C ALA A 89 -9.08 -15.18 7.47
N VAL A 90 -9.05 -15.18 6.14
CA VAL A 90 -8.38 -16.18 5.31
C VAL A 90 -7.65 -15.48 4.17
N ASP A 91 -6.58 -16.09 3.70
CA ASP A 91 -5.85 -15.61 2.54
C ASP A 91 -6.66 -15.76 1.26
N LEU A 92 -6.52 -14.82 0.35
CA LEU A 92 -7.05 -14.87 -1.00
C LEU A 92 -5.89 -15.12 -1.98
N PRO A 93 -5.58 -16.38 -2.31
CA PRO A 93 -4.47 -16.68 -3.21
C PRO A 93 -4.71 -16.12 -4.60
N PRO A 94 -3.65 -15.82 -5.37
CA PRO A 94 -3.77 -15.37 -6.75
C PRO A 94 -4.59 -16.34 -7.60
N GLN A 95 -5.42 -15.80 -8.49
CA GLN A 95 -6.18 -16.57 -9.48
C GLN A 95 -6.27 -15.82 -10.80
N ALA A 96 -6.56 -16.54 -11.90
CA ALA A 96 -6.58 -15.97 -13.24
C ALA A 96 -7.77 -15.01 -13.47
N ALA A 97 -8.94 -15.31 -12.89
CA ALA A 97 -10.13 -14.48 -13.03
C ALA A 97 -10.26 -13.54 -11.81
N PRO A 98 -10.78 -12.31 -11.98
CA PRO A 98 -11.12 -11.45 -10.86
C PRO A 98 -12.11 -12.13 -9.89
N ARG A 99 -11.93 -11.93 -8.60
CA ARG A 99 -12.87 -12.39 -7.58
C ARG A 99 -14.14 -11.55 -7.59
N GLY A 100 -15.26 -12.18 -7.34
CA GLY A 100 -16.52 -11.47 -7.10
C GLY A 100 -16.52 -10.77 -5.73
N VAL A 101 -17.28 -9.68 -5.63
CA VAL A 101 -17.41 -8.91 -4.38
C VAL A 101 -17.85 -9.80 -3.20
N GLY A 102 -18.82 -10.70 -3.41
CA GLY A 102 -19.28 -11.61 -2.37
C GLY A 102 -18.20 -12.57 -1.87
N GLU A 103 -17.33 -13.05 -2.76
CA GLU A 103 -16.19 -13.91 -2.40
C GLU A 103 -15.18 -13.15 -1.54
N VAL A 104 -14.86 -11.92 -1.93
CA VAL A 104 -13.93 -11.08 -1.15
C VAL A 104 -14.51 -10.74 0.21
N LEU A 105 -15.79 -10.33 0.28
CA LEU A 105 -16.45 -10.01 1.55
C LEU A 105 -16.54 -11.21 2.49
N ALA A 106 -16.74 -12.41 1.98
CA ALA A 106 -16.77 -13.64 2.79
C ALA A 106 -15.40 -13.94 3.44
N ALA A 107 -14.31 -13.43 2.88
CA ALA A 107 -12.98 -13.58 3.44
C ALA A 107 -12.62 -12.49 4.47
N VAL A 108 -13.41 -11.42 4.59
CA VAL A 108 -13.16 -10.30 5.52
C VAL A 108 -13.64 -10.66 6.93
N ALA A 109 -12.72 -10.56 7.90
CA ALA A 109 -13.05 -10.72 9.32
C ALA A 109 -13.62 -9.45 9.95
N SER A 110 -13.07 -8.28 9.59
CA SER A 110 -13.49 -6.99 10.15
C SER A 110 -13.07 -5.82 9.27
N VAL A 111 -13.74 -4.68 9.48
CA VAL A 111 -13.49 -3.43 8.78
C VAL A 111 -13.19 -2.36 9.81
N HIS A 112 -12.20 -1.53 9.56
CA HIS A 112 -11.70 -0.52 10.49
C HIS A 112 -11.52 0.82 9.79
N PRO A 113 -11.86 1.95 10.44
CA PRO A 113 -11.31 3.23 10.06
C PRO A 113 -9.81 3.23 10.36
N ALA A 114 -9.02 3.80 9.47
CA ALA A 114 -7.59 3.89 9.59
C ALA A 114 -7.09 5.25 9.09
N PHE A 115 -5.86 5.56 9.42
CA PHE A 115 -5.15 6.71 8.86
C PHE A 115 -3.86 6.24 8.21
N GLU A 116 -3.57 6.78 7.03
CA GLU A 116 -2.25 6.70 6.43
C GLU A 116 -1.50 8.01 6.63
N VAL A 117 -0.23 7.91 6.93
CA VAL A 117 0.71 9.04 7.00
C VAL A 117 1.79 8.78 5.95
N PRO A 118 1.55 9.17 4.70
CA PRO A 118 2.48 8.92 3.60
C PRO A 118 3.70 9.83 3.68
N ASP A 119 4.82 9.36 3.05
CA ASP A 119 6.04 10.16 2.82
C ASP A 119 6.75 9.78 1.54
#